data_248eae5246eb32b2c3549d2737bf1bb4
#
_entry.id   248eae5246eb32b2c3549d2737bf1bb4
#
_cell.length_a   1.000
_cell.length_b   1.000
_cell.length_c   1.000
_cell.angle_alpha   90.00
_cell.angle_beta   90.00
_cell.angle_gamma   90.00
#
_symmetry.space_group_name_H-M   'P 1'
#
loop_
_entity.id
_entity.type
_entity.pdbx_description
1 polymer ?
#
loop_
_entity_poly.entity_id
_entity_poly.type
_entity_poly.pdbx_seq_one_letter_code
_entity_poly.pdbx_strand_id
1 'polypeptide(L)' 'MKNPLIEFITKAGTIVRINITAITSIRQRNGYTRIVVQGSDNYDLNVHDIAGQYSIICEKIDSWYSQPDV' A
#
# COMPACT_ATOMS: atom_id res chain seq x y z
N MET A 1 6.41 0.18 -19.37
CA MET A 1 6.76 -0.11 -17.98
C MET A 1 5.62 0.29 -17.06
N LYS A 2 5.22 -0.59 -16.14
CA LYS A 2 4.16 -0.27 -15.18
C LYS A 2 4.64 0.74 -14.15
N ASN A 3 3.75 1.64 -13.75
CA ASN A 3 4.05 2.57 -12.67
C ASN A 3 3.87 1.86 -11.32
N PRO A 4 4.91 1.70 -10.52
CA PRO A 4 4.80 1.03 -9.22
C PRO A 4 4.14 1.88 -8.13
N LEU A 5 3.92 3.17 -8.39
CA LEU A 5 3.29 4.06 -7.42
C LEU A 5 1.77 3.97 -7.57
N ILE A 6 1.12 3.42 -6.56
CA ILE A 6 -0.33 3.23 -6.54
C ILE A 6 -0.92 4.15 -5.47
N GLU A 7 -2.02 4.81 -5.82
CA GLU A 7 -2.71 5.70 -4.89
C GLU A 7 -3.62 4.92 -3.96
N PHE A 8 -3.54 5.26 -2.69
CA PHE A 8 -4.43 4.75 -1.66
C PHE A 8 -4.99 5.92 -0.86
N ILE A 9 -6.14 5.70 -0.23
CA ILE A 9 -6.73 6.67 0.70
C ILE A 9 -6.38 6.21 2.10
N THR A 10 -5.75 7.10 2.88
CA THR A 10 -5.38 6.79 4.26
C THR A 10 -6.63 6.82 5.15
N LYS A 11 -6.53 6.23 6.34
CA LYS A 11 -7.66 6.25 7.29
C LYS A 11 -8.02 7.68 7.71
N ALA A 12 -7.10 8.63 7.55
CA ALA A 12 -7.36 10.04 7.81
C ALA A 12 -8.06 10.75 6.64
N GLY A 13 -8.26 10.07 5.51
CA GLY A 13 -8.94 10.64 4.35
C GLY A 13 -8.04 11.32 3.33
N THR A 14 -6.71 11.24 3.51
CA THR A 14 -5.77 11.84 2.57
C THR A 14 -5.32 10.81 1.53
N ILE A 15 -4.85 11.29 0.39
CA ILE A 15 -4.34 10.42 -0.68
C ILE A 15 -2.83 10.25 -0.50
N VAL A 16 -2.37 9.00 -0.60
CA VAL A 16 -0.95 8.68 -0.55
C VAL A 16 -0.60 7.78 -1.73
N ARG A 17 0.59 7.97 -2.30
CA ARG A 17 1.14 7.07 -3.32
C ARG A 17 2.17 6.17 -2.67
N ILE A 18 1.99 4.88 -2.85
CA ILE A 18 2.86 3.87 -2.24
C ILE A 18 3.54 3.08 -3.35
N ASN A 19 4.87 2.94 -3.26
CA ASN A 19 5.62 2.06 -4.14
C ASN A 19 5.36 0.63 -3.71
N ILE A 20 4.52 -0.08 -4.44
CA ILE A 20 4.09 -1.42 -4.05
C ILE A 20 5.23 -2.44 -4.13
N THR A 21 6.28 -2.17 -4.91
CA THR A 21 7.45 -3.07 -4.95
C THR A 21 8.32 -2.94 -3.70
N ALA A 22 8.12 -1.90 -2.90
CA ALA A 22 8.86 -1.69 -1.66
C ALA A 22 8.10 -2.16 -0.43
N ILE A 23 6.92 -2.73 -0.58
CA ILE A 23 6.11 -3.19 0.56
C ILE A 23 6.79 -4.38 1.22
N THR A 24 6.99 -4.30 2.53
CA THR A 24 7.59 -5.37 3.32
C THR A 24 6.56 -6.13 4.14
N SER A 25 5.44 -5.48 4.51
CA SER A 25 4.36 -6.18 5.20
C SER A 25 3.03 -5.48 5.00
N ILE A 26 1.96 -6.27 5.05
CA ILE A 26 0.59 -5.79 5.00
C ILE A 26 -0.16 -6.51 6.11
N ARG A 27 -0.84 -5.75 6.99
CA ARG A 27 -1.55 -6.33 8.13
C ARG A 27 -2.94 -5.75 8.27
N GLN A 28 -3.91 -6.61 8.55
CA GLN A 28 -5.23 -6.17 8.96
C GLN A 28 -5.16 -5.61 10.38
N ARG A 29 -5.70 -4.41 10.55
CA ARG A 29 -5.88 -3.78 11.85
C ARG A 29 -7.37 -3.58 12.10
N ASN A 30 -7.69 -3.05 13.26
CA ASN A 30 -9.09 -2.81 13.61
C ASN A 30 -9.62 -1.60 12.82
N GLY A 31 -10.36 -1.88 11.75
CA GLY A 31 -10.96 -0.85 10.92
C GLY A 31 -10.09 -0.30 9.78
N TYR A 32 -8.87 -0.79 9.62
CA TYR A 32 -7.99 -0.34 8.54
C TYR A 32 -6.92 -1.38 8.23
N THR A 33 -6.16 -1.12 7.17
CA THR A 33 -5.05 -2.00 6.76
C THR A 33 -3.74 -1.23 6.87
N ARG A 34 -2.77 -1.80 7.55
CA ARG A 34 -1.45 -1.19 7.70
C ARG A 34 -0.50 -1.74 6.65
N ILE A 35 0.07 -0.85 5.84
CA ILE A 35 1.09 -1.19 4.86
C ILE A 35 2.42 -0.60 5.33
N VAL A 36 3.45 -1.44 5.39
CA VAL A 36 4.79 -1.02 5.75
C VAL A 36 5.68 -1.17 4.52
N VAL A 37 6.42 -0.13 4.20
CA VAL A 37 7.34 -0.13 3.06
C VAL A 37 8.77 0.05 3.55
N GLN A 38 9.72 -0.33 2.72
CA GLN A 38 11.14 -0.09 2.95
C GLN A 38 11.54 1.18 2.21
N GLY A 39 12.34 2.04 2.81
CA GLY A 39 12.81 3.24 2.11
C GLY A 39 13.36 4.32 3.01
N SER A 40 13.01 4.35 4.28
CA SER A 40 13.49 5.38 5.21
C SER A 40 14.02 4.73 6.48
N ASP A 41 15.03 5.36 7.09
CA ASP A 41 15.52 4.96 8.41
C ASP A 41 14.51 5.29 9.51
N ASN A 42 13.60 6.22 9.26
CA ASN A 42 12.53 6.56 10.19
C ASN A 42 11.35 5.62 9.96
N TYR A 43 11.09 4.73 10.94
CA TYR A 43 10.02 3.74 10.83
C TYR A 43 8.67 4.39 10.54
N ASP A 44 8.36 5.53 11.17
CA ASP A 44 7.07 6.18 11.03
C ASP A 44 6.81 6.65 9.59
N LEU A 45 7.86 6.97 8.84
CA LEU A 45 7.73 7.36 7.43
C LEU A 45 7.47 6.16 6.52
N ASN A 46 7.70 4.95 7.02
CA ASN A 46 7.50 3.71 6.25
C ASN A 46 6.12 3.10 6.49
N VAL A 47 5.36 3.61 7.46
CA VAL A 47 4.07 3.05 7.85
C VAL A 47 2.93 3.87 7.24
N HIS A 48 2.02 3.18 6.54
CA HIS A 48 0.84 3.79 5.94
C HIS A 48 -0.40 3.05 6.42
N ASP A 49 -1.29 3.76 7.10
CA ASP A 49 -2.57 3.20 7.56
C ASP A 49 -3.63 3.55 6.53
N ILE A 50 -4.11 2.55 5.81
CA ILE A 50 -4.96 2.71 4.64
C ILE A 50 -6.40 2.36 5.00
N ALA A 51 -7.34 3.23 4.61
CA ALA A 51 -8.76 2.96 4.77
C ALA A 51 -9.16 1.77 3.90
N GLY A 52 -9.88 0.82 4.49
CA GLY A 52 -10.41 -0.31 3.74
C GLY A 52 -10.02 -1.65 4.34
N GLN A 53 -10.65 -2.69 3.80
CA GLN A 53 -10.42 -4.05 4.24
C GLN A 53 -9.17 -4.63 3.62
N TYR A 54 -8.50 -5.48 4.38
CA TYR A 54 -7.28 -6.16 3.94
C TYR A 54 -7.45 -6.86 2.60
N SER A 55 -8.56 -7.59 2.41
CA SER A 55 -8.79 -8.34 1.18
C SER A 55 -8.86 -7.41 -0.05
N ILE A 56 -9.50 -6.26 0.09
CA ILE A 56 -9.64 -5.31 -1.01
C ILE A 56 -8.30 -4.67 -1.35
N ILE A 57 -7.53 -4.32 -0.32
CA ILE A 57 -6.19 -3.75 -0.52
C ILE A 57 -5.26 -4.77 -1.20
N CYS A 58 -5.30 -6.02 -0.77
CA CYS A 58 -4.50 -7.08 -1.39
C CYS A 58 -4.91 -7.33 -2.84
N GLU A 59 -6.21 -7.30 -3.14
CA GLU A 59 -6.68 -7.43 -4.52
C GLU A 59 -6.13 -6.32 -5.42
N LYS A 60 -6.10 -5.11 -4.91
CA LYS A 60 -5.57 -3.97 -5.67
C LYS A 60 -4.10 -4.16 -5.99
N ILE A 61 -3.33 -4.64 -5.03
CA ILE A 61 -1.90 -4.90 -5.19
C ILE A 61 -1.69 -6.08 -6.16
N ASP A 62 -2.43 -7.16 -5.98
CA ASP A 62 -2.34 -8.34 -6.84
C ASP A 62 -2.72 -8.00 -8.28
N SER A 63 -3.69 -7.12 -8.46
CA SER A 63 -4.09 -6.65 -9.78
C SER A 63 -2.94 -5.96 -10.50
N TRP A 64 -2.15 -5.16 -9.78
CA TRP A 64 -0.97 -4.52 -10.37
C TRP A 64 0.06 -5.56 -10.82
N TYR A 65 0.36 -6.55 -9.95
CA TYR A 65 1.32 -7.59 -10.30
C TYR A 65 0.86 -8.45 -11.47
N SER A 66 -0.44 -8.57 -11.67
CA SER A 66 -1.01 -9.35 -12.77
C SER A 66 -1.07 -8.59 -14.10
N GLN A 67 -0.85 -7.28 -14.08
CA GLN A 67 -0.87 -6.48 -15.31
C GLN A 67 0.34 -6.81 -16.17
N PRO A 68 0.15 -6.88 -17.51
CA PRO A 68 1.29 -7.05 -18.40
C PRO A 68 2.19 -5.81 -18.36
N ASP A 69 3.49 -6.03 -18.41
CA ASP A 69 4.47 -4.96 -18.45
C ASP A 69 4.71 -4.58 -19.92
N VAL A 70 3.91 -3.70 -20.43
CA VAL A 70 3.97 -3.26 -21.82
C VAL A 70 4.59 -1.88 -21.96
#